data_14101ab0953df8ed58ff95b09613169c
#
_entry.id   14101ab0953df8ed58ff95b09613169c
#
_cell.length_a   1.000
_cell.length_b   1.000
_cell.length_c   1.000
_cell.angle_alpha   90.00
_cell.angle_beta   90.00
_cell.angle_gamma   90.00
#
_symmetry.space_group_name_H-M   'P 1'
#
loop_
_entity.id
_entity.type
_entity.pdbx_description
1 polymer ?
#
loop_
_entity_poly.entity_id
_entity_poly.type
_entity_poly.pdbx_seq_one_letter_code
_entity_poly.pdbx_strand_id
1 'polypeptide(L)'
;LRFDNLQQELPKIKKQNGEICEHHKNDKGVIHTHTNFITKSLQTSFYSNSRFLFREPGVNNENLLKQHYETDEPTVLVSPSMGYGVDLKDELARFQIIIKAPYMPMKDIRVERLMKLDRSWYTNKMLGSLIQSCGRGIRSSKDYCATYILDGAIIDCILKNKNKLPKHFLDRFV
;
A
#
# COMPACT_ATOMS: atom_id res chain seq x y z
N LEU A 1 -3.24 -9.33 -8.78
CA LEU A 1 -3.38 -8.58 -10.05
C LEU A 1 -2.21 -8.91 -10.98
N ARG A 2 -2.45 -9.65 -12.04
CA ARG A 2 -1.46 -9.81 -13.12
C ARG A 2 -1.48 -8.54 -13.98
N PHE A 3 -0.32 -8.11 -14.46
CA PHE A 3 -0.17 -6.86 -15.22
C PHE A 3 -1.09 -6.82 -16.46
N ASP A 4 -1.35 -7.97 -17.07
CA ASP A 4 -2.19 -8.13 -18.26
C ASP A 4 -3.68 -7.84 -18.00
N ASN A 5 -4.14 -7.94 -16.74
CA ASN A 5 -5.52 -7.71 -16.35
C ASN A 5 -5.72 -6.38 -15.62
N LEU A 6 -4.65 -5.61 -15.39
CA LEU A 6 -4.73 -4.42 -14.55
C LEU A 6 -5.71 -3.38 -15.10
N GLN A 7 -5.74 -3.16 -16.42
CA GLN A 7 -6.67 -2.22 -17.05
C GLN A 7 -8.13 -2.65 -16.86
N GLN A 8 -8.42 -3.94 -16.95
CA GLN A 8 -9.76 -4.48 -16.75
C GLN A 8 -10.21 -4.41 -15.28
N GLU A 9 -9.26 -4.55 -14.34
CA GLU A 9 -9.52 -4.49 -12.91
C GLU A 9 -9.62 -3.05 -12.34
N LEU A 10 -9.14 -2.04 -13.08
CA LEU A 10 -9.13 -0.66 -12.61
C LEU A 10 -10.50 -0.13 -12.15
N PRO A 11 -11.63 -0.36 -12.87
CA PRO A 11 -12.94 0.12 -12.42
C PRO A 11 -13.33 -0.47 -11.06
N LYS A 12 -13.06 -1.77 -10.85
CA LYS A 12 -13.31 -2.46 -9.58
C LYS A 12 -12.42 -1.91 -8.46
N ILE A 13 -11.13 -1.72 -8.74
CA ILE A 13 -10.18 -1.13 -7.78
C ILE A 13 -10.63 0.26 -7.36
N LYS A 14 -11.03 1.12 -8.30
CA LYS A 14 -11.51 2.48 -8.03
C LYS A 14 -12.76 2.46 -7.15
N LYS A 15 -13.73 1.60 -7.47
CA LYS A 15 -14.95 1.43 -6.68
C LYS A 15 -14.62 0.99 -5.25
N GLN A 16 -13.82 -0.06 -5.08
CA GLN A 16 -13.44 -0.56 -3.76
C GLN A 16 -12.67 0.47 -2.93
N ASN A 17 -11.74 1.22 -3.55
CA ASN A 17 -11.05 2.32 -2.86
C ASN A 17 -12.03 3.39 -2.40
N GLY A 18 -13.01 3.77 -3.24
CA GLY A 18 -14.05 4.73 -2.87
C GLY A 18 -14.88 4.26 -1.68
N GLU A 19 -15.34 3.00 -1.70
CA GLU A 19 -16.12 2.40 -0.62
C GLU A 19 -15.36 2.34 0.71
N ILE A 20 -14.08 1.93 0.67
CA ILE A 20 -13.23 1.91 1.87
C ILE A 20 -12.99 3.33 2.41
N CYS A 21 -12.67 4.28 1.53
CA CYS A 21 -12.46 5.66 1.93
C CYS A 21 -13.73 6.32 2.48
N GLU A 22 -14.91 5.96 2.00
CA GLU A 22 -16.17 6.42 2.55
C GLU A 22 -16.46 5.80 3.93
N HIS A 23 -16.16 4.51 4.11
CA HIS A 23 -16.24 3.86 5.42
C HIS A 23 -15.36 4.57 6.47
N HIS A 24 -14.19 5.02 6.05
CA HIS A 24 -13.22 5.77 6.85
C HIS A 24 -13.27 7.28 6.60
N LYS A 25 -14.44 7.85 6.37
CA LYS A 25 -14.58 9.25 5.95
C LYS A 25 -14.01 10.28 6.94
N ASN A 26 -13.92 9.92 8.20
CA ASN A 26 -13.39 10.77 9.28
C ASN A 26 -11.95 10.43 9.67
N ASP A 27 -11.33 9.43 9.02
CA ASP A 27 -10.02 8.94 9.36
C ASP A 27 -8.97 9.37 8.34
N LYS A 28 -7.74 9.63 8.78
CA LYS A 28 -6.58 9.71 7.89
C LYS A 28 -6.15 8.31 7.45
N GLY A 29 -5.66 8.21 6.22
CA GLY A 29 -5.27 6.93 5.67
C GLY A 29 -4.19 6.99 4.60
N VAL A 30 -3.79 5.80 4.11
CA VAL A 30 -2.76 5.63 3.09
C VAL A 30 -3.18 4.63 2.04
N ILE A 31 -2.92 4.95 0.78
CA ILE A 31 -3.11 4.04 -0.35
C ILE A 31 -1.76 3.73 -1.00
N HIS A 32 -1.33 2.47 -0.89
CA HIS A 32 -0.12 1.94 -1.50
C HIS A 32 -0.44 1.41 -2.90
N THR A 33 -0.11 2.18 -3.93
CA THR A 33 -0.42 1.81 -5.32
C THR A 33 0.64 0.93 -5.97
N HIS A 34 1.88 0.99 -5.49
CA HIS A 34 3.08 0.30 -6.00
C HIS A 34 3.41 0.54 -7.49
N THR A 35 2.60 1.31 -8.21
CA THR A 35 2.92 1.74 -9.59
C THR A 35 2.41 3.15 -9.85
N ASN A 36 3.18 3.92 -10.64
CA ASN A 36 2.76 5.26 -11.09
C ASN A 36 1.49 5.21 -11.96
N PHE A 37 1.28 4.13 -12.68
CA PHE A 37 0.08 3.93 -13.51
C PHE A 37 -1.19 3.90 -12.66
N ILE A 38 -1.20 3.10 -11.58
CA ILE A 38 -2.34 3.06 -10.65
C ILE A 38 -2.54 4.41 -9.97
N THR A 39 -1.44 5.05 -9.51
CA THR A 39 -1.50 6.37 -8.88
C THR A 39 -2.19 7.40 -9.80
N LYS A 40 -1.74 7.53 -11.04
CA LYS A 40 -2.34 8.43 -12.03
C LYS A 40 -3.81 8.10 -12.32
N SER A 41 -4.14 6.81 -12.38
CA SER A 41 -5.51 6.37 -12.62
C SER A 41 -6.45 6.72 -11.47
N LEU A 42 -5.99 6.61 -10.21
CA LEU A 42 -6.74 7.07 -9.05
C LEU A 42 -6.83 8.60 -9.01
N GLN A 43 -5.73 9.31 -9.31
CA GLN A 43 -5.70 10.76 -9.37
C GLN A 43 -6.78 11.31 -10.32
N THR A 44 -6.92 10.72 -11.52
CA THR A 44 -7.98 11.09 -12.46
C THR A 44 -9.38 10.87 -11.88
N SER A 45 -9.58 9.82 -11.08
CA SER A 45 -10.91 9.49 -10.52
C SER A 45 -11.27 10.32 -9.30
N PHE A 46 -10.30 10.75 -8.53
CA PHE A 46 -10.49 11.52 -7.30
C PHE A 46 -10.00 12.98 -7.43
N TYR A 47 -9.86 13.48 -8.67
CA TYR A 47 -9.28 14.79 -8.98
C TYR A 47 -9.96 15.95 -8.24
N SER A 48 -11.26 15.93 -8.12
CA SER A 48 -12.04 16.99 -7.45
C SER A 48 -12.14 16.84 -5.93
N ASN A 49 -11.56 15.79 -5.36
CA ASN A 49 -11.66 15.53 -3.93
C ASN A 49 -10.34 15.90 -3.23
N SER A 50 -10.32 17.05 -2.54
CA SER A 50 -9.16 17.60 -1.83
C SER A 50 -8.65 16.72 -0.69
N ARG A 51 -9.42 15.73 -0.27
CA ARG A 51 -9.02 14.74 0.73
C ARG A 51 -7.84 13.90 0.26
N PHE A 52 -7.69 13.64 -1.04
CA PHE A 52 -6.64 12.77 -1.59
C PHE A 52 -5.38 13.56 -1.93
N LEU A 53 -4.28 13.23 -1.27
CA LEU A 53 -2.97 13.81 -1.45
C LEU A 53 -2.09 12.87 -2.28
N PHE A 54 -1.89 13.18 -3.55
CA PHE A 54 -1.15 12.34 -4.49
C PHE A 54 0.33 12.68 -4.51
N ARG A 55 1.17 11.70 -4.19
CA ARG A 55 2.62 11.82 -4.30
C ARG A 55 3.07 11.68 -5.76
N GLU A 56 3.77 12.68 -6.26
CA GLU A 56 4.33 12.69 -7.61
C GLU A 56 5.79 12.23 -7.61
N PRO A 57 6.19 11.37 -8.58
CA PRO A 57 7.58 10.96 -8.73
C PRO A 57 8.48 12.14 -9.10
N GLY A 58 9.67 12.22 -8.47
CA GLY A 58 10.66 13.24 -8.79
C GLY A 58 10.37 14.64 -8.21
N VAL A 59 9.23 14.82 -7.53
CA VAL A 59 8.90 16.07 -6.83
C VAL A 59 9.22 15.92 -5.34
N ASN A 60 9.71 17.00 -4.71
CA ASN A 60 9.82 17.01 -3.25
C ASN A 60 8.42 17.03 -2.63
N ASN A 61 8.07 15.92 -1.96
CA ASN A 61 6.77 15.73 -1.36
C ASN A 61 6.72 16.10 0.13
N GLU A 62 7.69 16.83 0.65
CA GLU A 62 7.72 17.26 2.06
C GLU A 62 6.51 18.11 2.41
N ASN A 63 6.10 19.03 1.53
CA ASN A 63 4.93 19.87 1.75
C ASN A 63 3.63 19.03 1.83
N LEU A 64 3.52 17.98 1.01
CA LEU A 64 2.39 17.08 1.00
C LEU A 64 2.32 16.26 2.30
N LEU A 65 3.45 15.76 2.77
CA LEU A 65 3.55 15.08 4.05
C LEU A 65 3.25 16.04 5.21
N LYS A 66 3.81 17.24 5.17
CA LYS A 66 3.54 18.29 6.16
C LYS A 66 2.05 18.63 6.22
N GLN A 67 1.40 18.80 5.07
CA GLN A 67 -0.05 19.00 5.00
C GLN A 67 -0.81 17.86 5.68
N HIS A 68 -0.44 16.60 5.40
CA HIS A 68 -1.08 15.43 6.02
C HIS A 68 -0.88 15.38 7.54
N TYR A 69 0.30 15.78 8.03
CA TYR A 69 0.61 15.77 9.45
C TYR A 69 -0.11 16.88 10.22
N GLU A 70 -0.12 18.10 9.67
CA GLU A 70 -0.55 19.31 10.38
C GLU A 70 -2.05 19.60 10.27
N THR A 71 -2.75 19.08 9.26
CA THR A 71 -4.20 19.27 9.13
C THR A 71 -4.98 18.34 10.05
N ASP A 72 -6.10 18.80 10.56
CA ASP A 72 -7.10 17.97 11.26
C ASP A 72 -8.05 17.27 10.28
N GLU A 73 -8.01 17.66 9.00
CA GLU A 73 -8.85 17.06 7.97
C GLU A 73 -8.47 15.58 7.70
N PRO A 74 -9.45 14.71 7.39
CA PRO A 74 -9.24 13.28 7.18
C PRO A 74 -8.57 12.98 5.83
N THR A 75 -7.34 13.45 5.63
CA THR A 75 -6.59 13.29 4.38
C THR A 75 -6.13 11.86 4.14
N VAL A 76 -5.98 11.51 2.85
CA VAL A 76 -5.54 10.19 2.38
C VAL A 76 -4.31 10.35 1.48
N LEU A 77 -3.18 9.85 1.93
CA LEU A 77 -1.95 9.82 1.14
C LEU A 77 -2.00 8.73 0.08
N VAL A 78 -1.75 9.07 -1.18
CA VAL A 78 -1.72 8.10 -2.28
C VAL A 78 -0.33 8.08 -2.90
N SER A 79 0.36 6.92 -2.82
CA SER A 79 1.75 6.83 -3.26
C SER A 79 2.13 5.46 -3.81
N PRO A 80 2.98 5.41 -4.86
CA PRO A 80 3.58 4.17 -5.33
C PRO A 80 4.70 3.65 -4.41
N SER A 81 5.27 4.49 -3.56
CA SER A 81 6.49 4.17 -2.82
C SER A 81 6.51 4.65 -1.36
N MET A 82 5.36 4.63 -0.66
CA MET A 82 5.27 4.99 0.77
C MET A 82 6.00 4.02 1.71
N GLY A 83 6.75 3.06 1.16
CA GLY A 83 7.48 2.06 1.91
C GLY A 83 8.68 2.58 2.72
N TYR A 84 9.18 3.80 2.52
CA TYR A 84 10.41 4.28 3.14
C TYR A 84 10.27 5.70 3.71
N GLY A 85 10.71 5.88 4.95
CA GLY A 85 10.94 7.20 5.54
C GLY A 85 9.72 7.97 6.05
N VAL A 86 8.52 7.38 6.06
CA VAL A 86 7.32 8.04 6.57
C VAL A 86 6.86 7.35 7.85
N ASP A 87 6.71 8.10 8.93
CA ASP A 87 6.17 7.63 10.19
C ASP A 87 4.70 8.08 10.32
N LEU A 88 3.79 7.13 10.19
CA LEU A 88 2.34 7.38 10.19
C LEU A 88 1.70 6.71 11.39
N LYS A 89 2.10 7.15 12.58
CA LYS A 89 1.59 6.66 13.84
C LYS A 89 0.24 7.29 14.21
N ASP A 90 -0.48 6.59 15.05
CA ASP A 90 -1.72 7.05 15.68
C ASP A 90 -2.76 7.55 14.66
N GLU A 91 -3.27 8.76 14.81
CA GLU A 91 -4.30 9.35 13.95
C GLU A 91 -3.83 9.57 12.48
N LEU A 92 -2.54 9.47 12.19
CA LEU A 92 -2.01 9.72 10.85
C LEU A 92 -2.28 8.58 9.86
N ALA A 93 -2.60 7.35 10.33
CA ALA A 93 -3.04 6.26 9.46
C ALA A 93 -3.94 5.27 10.20
N ARG A 94 -5.22 5.56 10.31
CA ARG A 94 -6.22 4.64 10.87
C ARG A 94 -6.60 3.53 9.90
N PHE A 95 -6.35 3.72 8.61
CA PHE A 95 -6.48 2.68 7.60
C PHE A 95 -5.41 2.78 6.53
N GLN A 96 -5.12 1.65 5.90
CA GLN A 96 -4.28 1.58 4.72
C GLN A 96 -4.84 0.62 3.68
N ILE A 97 -4.65 0.93 2.41
CA ILE A 97 -5.08 0.11 1.28
C ILE A 97 -3.85 -0.32 0.48
N ILE A 98 -3.65 -1.62 0.30
CA ILE A 98 -2.58 -2.18 -0.54
C ILE A 98 -3.23 -2.67 -1.83
N ILE A 99 -3.04 -1.92 -2.92
CA ILE A 99 -3.68 -2.22 -4.20
C ILE A 99 -2.96 -3.33 -4.94
N LYS A 100 -1.62 -3.35 -4.84
CA LYS A 100 -0.79 -4.31 -5.58
C LYS A 100 0.35 -4.83 -4.71
N ALA A 101 0.73 -6.10 -4.94
CA ALA A 101 1.88 -6.71 -4.29
C ALA A 101 3.17 -5.93 -4.54
N PRO A 102 3.97 -5.64 -3.47
CA PRO A 102 5.20 -4.85 -3.56
C PRO A 102 6.38 -5.67 -4.13
N TYR A 103 6.19 -6.28 -5.29
CA TYR A 103 7.26 -6.98 -5.98
C TYR A 103 8.30 -6.00 -6.53
N MET A 104 9.57 -6.37 -6.42
CA MET A 104 10.65 -5.63 -7.06
C MET A 104 10.54 -5.72 -8.60
N PRO A 105 11.00 -4.66 -9.33
CA PRO A 105 10.95 -4.67 -10.79
C PRO A 105 11.81 -5.81 -11.36
N MET A 106 11.21 -6.74 -12.12
CA MET A 106 11.92 -7.85 -12.75
C MET A 106 12.91 -7.41 -13.85
N LYS A 107 12.78 -6.16 -14.34
CA LYS A 107 13.72 -5.57 -15.30
C LYS A 107 15.05 -5.13 -14.68
N ASP A 108 15.16 -5.10 -13.33
CA ASP A 108 16.44 -4.86 -12.66
C ASP A 108 17.31 -6.11 -12.78
N ILE A 109 18.47 -5.97 -13.40
CA ILE A 109 19.42 -7.08 -13.64
C ILE A 109 19.88 -7.76 -12.34
N ARG A 110 19.92 -7.02 -11.23
CA ARG A 110 20.25 -7.57 -9.90
C ARG A 110 19.13 -8.49 -9.41
N VAL A 111 17.88 -8.06 -9.59
CA VAL A 111 16.69 -8.85 -9.22
C VAL A 111 16.65 -10.13 -10.04
N GLU A 112 16.88 -10.04 -11.36
CA GLU A 112 16.93 -11.20 -12.25
C GLU A 112 18.01 -12.21 -11.82
N ARG A 113 19.22 -11.73 -11.50
CA ARG A 113 20.32 -12.58 -11.04
C ARG A 113 20.01 -13.28 -9.72
N LEU A 114 19.45 -12.56 -8.75
CA LEU A 114 19.08 -13.12 -7.45
C LEU A 114 17.95 -14.15 -7.58
N MET A 115 16.99 -13.93 -8.46
CA MET A 115 15.93 -14.91 -8.76
C MET A 115 16.47 -16.19 -9.40
N LYS A 116 17.53 -16.12 -10.21
CA LYS A 116 18.19 -17.29 -10.79
C LYS A 116 18.93 -18.10 -9.73
N LEU A 117 19.50 -17.45 -8.72
CA LEU A 117 20.20 -18.09 -7.60
C LEU A 117 19.22 -18.71 -6.59
N ASP A 118 18.18 -17.99 -6.24
CA ASP A 118 17.16 -18.42 -5.30
C ASP A 118 15.78 -17.89 -5.69
N ARG A 119 14.92 -18.74 -6.23
CA ARG A 119 13.54 -18.41 -6.57
C ARG A 119 12.70 -17.97 -5.37
N SER A 120 13.00 -18.50 -4.19
CA SER A 120 12.26 -18.18 -2.97
C SER A 120 12.59 -16.77 -2.49
N TRP A 121 13.79 -16.26 -2.77
CA TRP A 121 14.24 -14.92 -2.39
C TRP A 121 13.27 -13.83 -2.84
N TYR A 122 12.80 -13.90 -4.08
CA TYR A 122 11.90 -12.88 -4.66
C TYR A 122 10.57 -12.78 -3.90
N THR A 123 9.98 -13.95 -3.61
CA THR A 123 8.76 -14.04 -2.82
C THR A 123 8.98 -13.58 -1.37
N ASN A 124 10.08 -14.04 -0.75
CA ASN A 124 10.41 -13.66 0.62
C ASN A 124 10.67 -12.15 0.74
N LYS A 125 11.30 -11.53 -0.26
CA LYS A 125 11.52 -10.08 -0.32
C LYS A 125 10.20 -9.31 -0.41
N MET A 126 9.26 -9.77 -1.25
CA MET A 126 7.92 -9.19 -1.34
C MET A 126 7.17 -9.30 -0.02
N LEU A 127 7.15 -10.49 0.59
CA LEU A 127 6.50 -10.71 1.90
C LEU A 127 7.10 -9.84 3.00
N GLY A 128 8.42 -9.71 3.05
CA GLY A 128 9.09 -8.80 3.99
C GLY A 128 8.67 -7.34 3.80
N SER A 129 8.59 -6.87 2.56
CA SER A 129 8.12 -5.53 2.24
C SER A 129 6.65 -5.33 2.63
N LEU A 130 5.80 -6.34 2.41
CA LEU A 130 4.39 -6.32 2.81
C LEU A 130 4.23 -6.22 4.32
N ILE A 131 4.93 -7.09 5.09
CA ILE A 131 4.90 -7.08 6.56
C ILE A 131 5.33 -5.72 7.09
N GLN A 132 6.40 -5.16 6.51
CA GLN A 132 6.92 -3.86 6.89
C GLN A 132 5.91 -2.73 6.60
N SER A 133 5.22 -2.78 5.46
CA SER A 133 4.18 -1.81 5.12
C SER A 133 2.99 -1.91 6.08
N CYS A 134 2.51 -3.13 6.35
CA CYS A 134 1.42 -3.35 7.31
C CYS A 134 1.76 -2.93 8.75
N GLY A 135 3.05 -2.94 9.11
CA GLY A 135 3.51 -2.54 10.44
C GLY A 135 3.66 -1.04 10.66
N ARG A 136 3.57 -0.21 9.61
CA ARG A 136 3.85 1.23 9.72
C ARG A 136 2.79 2.04 10.44
N GLY A 137 1.53 1.64 10.33
CA GLY A 137 0.41 2.28 11.01
C GLY A 137 0.20 1.84 12.46
N ILE A 138 1.09 0.97 13.02
CA ILE A 138 0.94 0.44 14.37
C ILE A 138 2.28 0.56 15.10
N ARG A 139 2.35 1.43 16.11
CA ARG A 139 3.57 1.72 16.87
C ARG A 139 3.50 1.34 18.35
N SER A 140 2.33 1.14 18.88
CA SER A 140 2.11 0.76 20.28
C SER A 140 1.03 -0.31 20.40
N SER A 141 0.89 -0.90 21.58
CA SER A 141 -0.19 -1.87 21.87
C SER A 141 -1.59 -1.25 21.89
N LYS A 142 -1.68 0.07 21.93
CA LYS A 142 -2.97 0.81 21.90
C LYS A 142 -3.28 1.39 20.53
N ASP A 143 -2.32 1.31 19.59
CA ASP A 143 -2.48 1.83 18.25
C ASP A 143 -3.10 0.79 17.31
N TYR A 144 -3.87 1.24 16.33
CA TYR A 144 -4.49 0.38 15.34
C TYR A 144 -4.49 1.01 13.94
N CYS A 145 -4.42 0.16 12.93
CA CYS A 145 -4.55 0.55 11.54
C CYS A 145 -5.23 -0.59 10.77
N ALA A 146 -6.43 -0.34 10.25
CA ALA A 146 -7.12 -1.30 9.38
C ALA A 146 -6.38 -1.46 8.06
N THR A 147 -6.02 -2.68 7.66
CA THR A 147 -5.30 -2.95 6.42
C THR A 147 -6.17 -3.71 5.43
N TYR A 148 -6.42 -3.09 4.28
CA TYR A 148 -7.19 -3.66 3.17
C TYR A 148 -6.25 -4.09 2.06
N ILE A 149 -6.31 -5.36 1.67
CA ILE A 149 -5.49 -5.93 0.57
C ILE A 149 -6.41 -6.22 -0.61
N LEU A 150 -6.24 -5.49 -1.71
CA LEU A 150 -7.07 -5.63 -2.91
C LEU A 150 -6.45 -6.59 -3.95
N ASP A 151 -5.22 -7.04 -3.74
CA ASP A 151 -4.52 -7.96 -4.65
C ASP A 151 -4.67 -9.41 -4.18
N GLY A 152 -5.49 -10.20 -4.88
CA GLY A 152 -5.67 -11.62 -4.60
C GLY A 152 -4.37 -12.44 -4.65
N ALA A 153 -3.39 -12.01 -5.46
CA ALA A 153 -2.09 -12.68 -5.51
C ALA A 153 -1.30 -12.56 -4.20
N ILE A 154 -1.52 -11.47 -3.43
CA ILE A 154 -0.95 -11.33 -2.07
C ILE A 154 -1.57 -12.38 -1.14
N ILE A 155 -2.89 -12.50 -1.18
CA ILE A 155 -3.63 -13.44 -0.33
C ILE A 155 -3.16 -14.88 -0.59
N ASP A 156 -3.10 -15.28 -1.86
CA ASP A 156 -2.59 -16.59 -2.28
C ASP A 156 -1.14 -16.81 -1.80
N CYS A 157 -0.31 -15.78 -1.91
CA CYS A 157 1.08 -15.84 -1.48
C CYS A 157 1.21 -16.01 0.05
N ILE A 158 0.40 -15.29 0.83
CA ILE A 158 0.35 -15.41 2.29
C ILE A 158 -0.06 -16.84 2.67
N LEU A 159 -1.14 -17.35 2.09
CA LEU A 159 -1.65 -18.70 2.38
C LEU A 159 -0.61 -19.78 2.09
N LYS A 160 0.08 -19.70 0.95
CA LYS A 160 1.14 -20.65 0.54
C LYS A 160 2.39 -20.58 1.44
N ASN A 161 2.65 -19.45 2.07
CA ASN A 161 3.83 -19.24 2.90
C ASN A 161 3.51 -19.06 4.39
N LYS A 162 2.31 -19.46 4.83
CA LYS A 162 1.81 -19.25 6.19
C LYS A 162 2.81 -19.69 7.27
N ASN A 163 3.48 -20.83 7.06
CA ASN A 163 4.46 -21.38 8.01
C ASN A 163 5.75 -20.57 8.15
N LYS A 164 6.01 -19.64 7.22
CA LYS A 164 7.20 -18.77 7.22
C LYS A 164 6.90 -17.37 7.74
N LEU A 165 5.63 -17.05 7.95
CA LEU A 165 5.19 -15.72 8.36
C LEU A 165 5.06 -15.63 9.89
N PRO A 166 5.38 -14.47 10.48
CA PRO A 166 5.22 -14.27 11.91
C PRO A 166 3.75 -14.40 12.33
N LYS A 167 3.50 -15.08 13.44
CA LYS A 167 2.15 -15.29 13.96
C LYS A 167 1.41 -13.95 14.15
N HIS A 168 2.04 -12.95 14.74
CA HIS A 168 1.46 -11.63 14.96
C HIS A 168 1.05 -10.90 13.68
N PHE A 169 1.62 -11.27 12.53
CA PHE A 169 1.20 -10.76 11.23
C PHE A 169 -0.05 -11.50 10.73
N LEU A 170 -0.07 -12.83 10.90
CA LEU A 170 -1.20 -13.67 10.48
C LEU A 170 -2.46 -13.40 11.33
N ASP A 171 -2.31 -13.12 12.60
CA ASP A 171 -3.41 -12.84 13.52
C ASP A 171 -4.16 -11.51 13.20
N ARG A 172 -3.65 -10.71 12.24
CA ARG A 172 -4.29 -9.47 11.77
C ARG A 172 -5.33 -9.69 10.66
N PHE A 173 -5.35 -10.87 10.06
CA PHE A 173 -6.32 -11.19 9.02
C PHE A 173 -7.57 -11.79 9.66
N VAL A 174 -8.71 -11.17 9.34
CA VAL A 174 -10.05 -11.59 9.81
C VAL A 174 -10.77 -12.33 8.70
#